data_be97869d2dab30fd00e95e61e4db00af
#
_entry.id   be97869d2dab30fd00e95e61e4db00af
#
_cell.length_a   1.000
_cell.length_b   1.000
_cell.length_c   1.000
_cell.angle_alpha   90.00
_cell.angle_beta   90.00
_cell.angle_gamma   90.00
#
_symmetry.space_group_name_H-M   'P 1'
#
loop_
_entity.id
_entity.type
_entity.pdbx_description
1 polymer ?
#
loop_
_entity_poly.entity_id
_entity_poly.type
_entity_poly.pdbx_seq_one_letter_code
_entity_poly.pdbx_strand_id
1 'polypeptide(L)'
;KSPLENKACSFERIYFSRGSDADIYHERKKLGEYIFPKVLEGIDHDIENTVFSYIPNTAETSFFGLSEAAENYLNQKKLDIILAGKRSISKEELTRLLAMRPRTEKIAIKDAKLRTFISDGSSRNDLVAHVYDVTYGVVKHTDNLVIIDDSIVRGTTLKESIIRILDRLNPKRIIVVSSAPQIRYPDCYGIDMANLEDFIAFKATLNL
;
A
#
# COMPACT_ATOMS: atom_id res chain seq x y z
N LYS A 1 30.04 13.99 -28.78
CA LYS A 1 28.72 14.26 -28.21
C LYS A 1 28.91 14.72 -26.78
N SER A 2 28.40 15.90 -26.40
CA SER A 2 28.43 16.36 -25.03
C SER A 2 27.50 15.46 -24.18
N PRO A 3 27.91 15.06 -22.98
CA PRO A 3 27.01 14.33 -22.09
C PRO A 3 25.77 15.20 -21.78
N LEU A 4 24.59 14.60 -21.91
CA LEU A 4 23.35 15.23 -21.51
C LEU A 4 23.26 15.26 -19.97
N GLU A 5 22.53 16.25 -19.45
CA GLU A 5 22.21 16.31 -18.03
C GLU A 5 21.52 15.01 -17.58
N ASN A 6 22.01 14.43 -16.50
CA ASN A 6 21.45 13.19 -15.96
C ASN A 6 20.11 13.50 -15.26
N LYS A 7 19.00 13.09 -15.87
CA LYS A 7 17.65 13.24 -15.32
C LYS A 7 17.13 11.88 -14.91
N ALA A 8 17.17 11.60 -13.61
CA ALA A 8 16.62 10.38 -13.05
C ALA A 8 15.09 10.45 -13.00
N CYS A 9 14.43 9.39 -13.46
CA CYS A 9 12.99 9.21 -13.31
C CYS A 9 12.69 8.63 -11.92
N SER A 10 11.79 9.24 -11.17
CA SER A 10 11.38 8.74 -9.84
C SER A 10 10.79 7.32 -9.91
N PHE A 11 10.09 6.99 -10.99
CA PHE A 11 9.51 5.67 -11.22
C PHE A 11 10.58 4.59 -11.37
N GLU A 12 11.74 4.91 -11.92
CA GLU A 12 12.89 4.01 -11.97
C GLU A 12 13.29 3.52 -10.59
N ARG A 13 13.38 4.41 -9.60
CA ARG A 13 13.74 4.07 -8.22
C ARG A 13 12.66 3.28 -7.50
N ILE A 14 11.40 3.54 -7.82
CA ILE A 14 10.24 2.90 -7.19
C ILE A 14 10.05 1.48 -7.74
N TYR A 15 10.17 1.28 -9.05
CA TYR A 15 9.78 0.04 -9.71
C TYR A 15 10.94 -0.73 -10.34
N PHE A 16 11.79 -0.07 -11.14
CA PHE A 16 12.83 -0.76 -11.91
C PHE A 16 14.10 -1.05 -11.12
N SER A 17 14.47 -0.19 -10.18
CA SER A 17 15.70 -0.37 -9.40
C SER A 17 15.63 -1.61 -8.52
N ARG A 18 16.78 -2.23 -8.29
CA ARG A 18 16.86 -3.46 -7.48
C ARG A 18 16.48 -3.18 -6.03
N GLY A 19 15.48 -3.90 -5.53
CA GLY A 19 15.03 -3.79 -4.13
C GLY A 19 16.05 -4.27 -3.10
N SER A 20 17.10 -4.98 -3.53
CA SER A 20 18.23 -5.41 -2.69
C SER A 20 19.33 -4.36 -2.54
N ASP A 21 19.27 -3.25 -3.27
CA ASP A 21 20.14 -2.09 -3.07
C ASP A 21 19.75 -1.37 -1.78
N ALA A 22 20.72 -1.04 -0.93
CA ALA A 22 20.47 -0.44 0.38
C ALA A 22 19.80 0.94 0.29
N ASP A 23 20.22 1.77 -0.65
CA ASP A 23 19.67 3.12 -0.83
C ASP A 23 18.21 3.04 -1.34
N ILE A 24 17.96 2.17 -2.31
CA ILE A 24 16.61 1.90 -2.85
C ILE A 24 15.68 1.35 -1.76
N TYR A 25 16.19 0.41 -0.94
CA TYR A 25 15.43 -0.12 0.19
C TYR A 25 15.00 0.98 1.17
N HIS A 26 15.95 1.83 1.58
CA HIS A 26 15.67 2.93 2.52
C HIS A 26 14.75 3.99 1.92
N GLU A 27 14.92 4.32 0.64
CA GLU A 27 14.01 5.26 -0.04
C GLU A 27 12.58 4.74 -0.09
N ARG A 28 12.38 3.48 -0.51
CA ARG A 28 11.04 2.86 -0.56
C ARG A 28 10.41 2.77 0.82
N LYS A 29 11.17 2.43 1.84
CA LYS A 29 10.70 2.42 3.23
C LYS A 29 10.24 3.82 3.66
N LYS A 30 11.03 4.84 3.37
CA LYS A 30 10.73 6.24 3.68
C LYS A 30 9.46 6.76 2.99
N LEU A 31 9.17 6.31 1.77
CA LEU A 31 7.91 6.64 1.10
C LEU A 31 6.70 6.17 1.93
N GLY A 32 6.76 4.98 2.51
CA GLY A 32 5.72 4.47 3.41
C GLY A 32 5.57 5.30 4.68
N GLU A 33 6.67 5.73 5.28
CA GLU A 33 6.65 6.62 6.46
C GLU A 33 5.97 7.96 6.13
N TYR A 34 6.34 8.58 5.01
CA TYR A 34 5.84 9.90 4.62
C TYR A 34 4.35 9.91 4.26
N ILE A 35 3.81 8.80 3.79
CA ILE A 35 2.39 8.73 3.45
C ILE A 35 1.49 8.48 4.66
N PHE A 36 2.03 8.01 5.77
CA PHE A 36 1.27 7.65 6.97
C PHE A 36 0.34 8.78 7.49
N PRO A 37 0.74 10.06 7.57
CA PRO A 37 -0.16 11.12 8.02
C PRO A 37 -1.43 11.23 7.17
N LYS A 38 -1.32 11.05 5.85
CA LYS A 38 -2.47 11.06 4.94
C LYS A 38 -3.35 9.81 5.10
N VAL A 39 -2.73 8.67 5.36
CA VAL A 39 -3.46 7.44 5.69
C VAL A 39 -4.23 7.62 6.99
N LEU A 40 -3.61 8.23 8.01
CA LEU A 40 -4.22 8.48 9.30
C LEU A 40 -5.44 9.41 9.19
N GLU A 41 -5.36 10.48 8.38
CA GLU A 41 -6.52 11.31 8.02
C GLU A 41 -7.61 10.49 7.32
N GLY A 42 -7.23 9.64 6.36
CA GLY A 42 -8.15 8.81 5.58
C GLY A 42 -8.93 7.77 6.40
N ILE A 43 -8.38 7.33 7.53
CA ILE A 43 -9.05 6.43 8.48
C ILE A 43 -9.72 7.17 9.64
N ASP A 44 -9.85 8.48 9.59
CA ASP A 44 -10.40 9.32 10.65
C ASP A 44 -9.69 9.10 12.01
N HIS A 45 -8.40 8.85 12.01
CA HIS A 45 -7.56 8.49 13.16
C HIS A 45 -7.97 7.19 13.89
N ASP A 46 -8.85 6.38 13.30
CA ASP A 46 -9.32 5.11 13.86
C ASP A 46 -8.34 3.96 13.54
N ILE A 47 -7.17 3.99 14.19
CA ILE A 47 -6.12 2.98 13.98
C ILE A 47 -6.46 1.62 14.61
N GLU A 48 -7.33 1.61 15.65
CA GLU A 48 -7.71 0.39 16.35
C GLU A 48 -8.59 -0.53 15.50
N ASN A 49 -9.51 0.07 14.71
CA ASN A 49 -10.37 -0.65 13.78
C ASN A 49 -9.83 -0.56 12.35
N THR A 50 -8.51 -0.55 12.19
CA THR A 50 -7.86 -0.51 10.88
C THR A 50 -6.91 -1.68 10.71
N VAL A 51 -7.04 -2.38 9.58
CA VAL A 51 -6.09 -3.40 9.11
C VAL A 51 -5.23 -2.79 8.02
N PHE A 52 -3.92 -2.87 8.18
CA PHE A 52 -2.95 -2.42 7.19
C PHE A 52 -2.39 -3.63 6.42
N SER A 53 -2.33 -3.52 5.11
CA SER A 53 -1.80 -4.55 4.24
C SER A 53 -1.16 -3.95 2.98
N TYR A 54 -0.66 -4.79 2.09
CA TYR A 54 0.01 -4.36 0.86
C TYR A 54 -0.29 -5.29 -0.31
N ILE A 55 -0.05 -4.79 -1.52
CA ILE A 55 -0.09 -5.59 -2.74
C ILE A 55 1.32 -6.14 -3.00
N PRO A 56 1.50 -7.47 -2.98
CA PRO A 56 2.82 -8.04 -3.27
C PRO A 56 3.23 -7.80 -4.75
N ASN A 57 4.53 -7.62 -5.03
CA ASN A 57 5.66 -7.78 -4.12
C ASN A 57 6.34 -6.42 -3.81
N THR A 58 6.37 -5.47 -4.77
CA THR A 58 7.20 -4.25 -4.71
C THR A 58 6.78 -3.32 -3.57
N ALA A 59 5.49 -3.25 -3.25
CA ALA A 59 4.94 -2.42 -2.17
C ALA A 59 5.37 -2.84 -0.76
N GLU A 60 5.89 -4.07 -0.58
CA GLU A 60 6.22 -4.62 0.75
C GLU A 60 7.19 -3.73 1.53
N THR A 61 8.23 -3.19 0.88
CA THR A 61 9.21 -2.33 1.57
C THR A 61 8.56 -1.02 2.05
N SER A 62 7.70 -0.42 1.25
CA SER A 62 6.96 0.79 1.66
C SER A 62 5.95 0.47 2.78
N PHE A 63 5.36 -0.71 2.76
CA PHE A 63 4.49 -1.18 3.82
C PHE A 63 5.22 -1.29 5.16
N PHE A 64 6.47 -1.74 5.20
CA PHE A 64 7.26 -1.73 6.44
C PHE A 64 7.42 -0.31 6.99
N GLY A 65 7.70 0.68 6.15
CA GLY A 65 7.78 2.08 6.58
C GLY A 65 6.45 2.61 7.12
N LEU A 66 5.34 2.30 6.44
CA LEU A 66 3.98 2.66 6.89
C LEU A 66 3.67 2.03 8.25
N SER A 67 3.99 0.75 8.44
CA SER A 67 3.74 0.01 9.67
C SER A 67 4.55 0.56 10.84
N GLU A 68 5.81 0.90 10.60
CA GLU A 68 6.69 1.51 11.61
C GLU A 68 6.19 2.91 12.03
N ALA A 69 5.74 3.72 11.07
CA ALA A 69 5.12 5.01 11.36
C ALA A 69 3.83 4.88 12.18
N ALA A 70 3.00 3.88 11.86
CA ALA A 70 1.79 3.57 12.62
C ALA A 70 2.11 3.13 14.06
N GLU A 71 3.15 2.31 14.24
CA GLU A 71 3.60 1.89 15.58
C GLU A 71 4.15 3.08 16.38
N ASN A 72 4.97 3.92 15.77
CA ASN A 72 5.50 5.12 16.41
C ASN A 72 4.37 6.07 16.85
N TYR A 73 3.36 6.25 16.02
CA TYR A 73 2.18 7.04 16.36
C TYR A 73 1.43 6.46 17.57
N LEU A 74 1.20 5.15 17.61
CA LEU A 74 0.57 4.51 18.76
C LEU A 74 1.43 4.59 20.02
N ASN A 75 2.74 4.45 19.90
CA ASN A 75 3.66 4.59 21.02
C ASN A 75 3.63 6.01 21.60
N GLN A 76 3.55 7.04 20.76
CA GLN A 76 3.38 8.41 21.23
C GLN A 76 2.04 8.59 21.94
N LYS A 77 0.93 8.08 21.37
CA LYS A 77 -0.39 8.10 22.05
C LYS A 77 -0.35 7.43 23.42
N LYS A 78 0.30 6.27 23.55
CA LYS A 78 0.46 5.57 24.83
C LYS A 78 1.21 6.44 25.84
N LEU A 79 2.32 7.06 25.40
CA LEU A 79 3.08 7.98 26.24
C LEU A 79 2.23 9.14 26.72
N ASP A 80 1.49 9.79 25.82
CA ASP A 80 0.64 10.92 26.15
C ASP A 80 -0.43 10.54 27.20
N ILE A 81 -1.05 9.35 27.06
CA ILE A 81 -2.03 8.82 28.01
C ILE A 81 -1.37 8.57 29.37
N ILE A 82 -0.20 7.93 29.40
CA ILE A 82 0.52 7.59 30.64
C ILE A 82 0.97 8.89 31.36
N LEU A 83 1.49 9.86 30.63
CA LEU A 83 1.99 11.11 31.20
C LEU A 83 0.87 12.08 31.62
N ALA A 84 -0.27 12.07 30.89
CA ALA A 84 -1.43 12.89 31.24
C ALA A 84 -2.20 12.36 32.45
N GLY A 85 -1.98 11.10 32.79
CA GLY A 85 -2.64 10.45 33.92
C GLY A 85 -2.24 11.10 35.26
N LYS A 86 -3.11 11.96 35.80
CA LYS A 86 -2.98 12.54 37.15
C LYS A 86 -3.26 11.52 38.25
N ARG A 87 -3.65 10.29 37.93
CA ARG A 87 -3.94 9.16 38.83
C ARG A 87 -3.04 8.00 38.47
N SER A 88 -2.75 7.14 39.44
CA SER A 88 -2.04 5.87 39.21
C SER A 88 -2.84 5.02 38.21
N ILE A 89 -2.24 4.75 37.03
CA ILE A 89 -2.81 3.83 36.05
C ILE A 89 -2.84 2.43 36.65
N SER A 90 -3.95 1.71 36.55
CA SER A 90 -4.03 0.33 37.02
C SER A 90 -3.12 -0.60 36.20
N LYS A 91 -2.72 -1.73 36.79
CA LYS A 91 -1.91 -2.72 36.07
C LYS A 91 -2.62 -3.23 34.82
N GLU A 92 -3.93 -3.44 34.90
CA GLU A 92 -4.77 -3.91 33.78
C GLU A 92 -4.81 -2.89 32.65
N GLU A 93 -5.00 -1.62 32.96
CA GLU A 93 -5.02 -0.53 31.99
C GLU A 93 -3.64 -0.34 31.35
N LEU A 94 -2.57 -0.36 32.13
CA LEU A 94 -1.20 -0.30 31.60
C LEU A 94 -0.91 -1.48 30.67
N THR A 95 -1.33 -2.70 31.06
CA THR A 95 -1.15 -3.90 30.26
C THR A 95 -1.88 -3.77 28.93
N ARG A 96 -3.12 -3.24 28.92
CA ARG A 96 -3.90 -2.99 27.71
C ARG A 96 -3.22 -1.97 26.80
N LEU A 97 -2.75 -0.85 27.34
CA LEU A 97 -2.04 0.18 26.57
C LEU A 97 -0.76 -0.37 25.93
N LEU A 98 0.04 -1.10 26.71
CA LEU A 98 1.29 -1.70 26.20
C LEU A 98 1.04 -2.77 25.14
N ALA A 99 -0.11 -3.45 25.17
CA ALA A 99 -0.49 -4.47 24.19
C ALA A 99 -1.00 -3.89 22.87
N MET A 100 -1.37 -2.59 22.82
CA MET A 100 -1.85 -1.98 21.58
C MET A 100 -0.78 -2.02 20.49
N ARG A 101 -1.19 -2.49 19.30
CA ARG A 101 -0.35 -2.58 18.09
C ARG A 101 -1.18 -2.21 16.87
N PRO A 102 -0.56 -1.66 15.81
CA PRO A 102 -1.24 -1.61 14.51
C PRO A 102 -1.56 -3.05 14.06
N ARG A 103 -2.73 -3.25 13.49
CA ARG A 103 -3.09 -4.54 12.91
C ARG A 103 -2.52 -4.64 11.50
N THR A 104 -1.41 -5.35 11.36
CA THR A 104 -0.72 -5.55 10.08
C THR A 104 -0.91 -6.99 9.63
N GLU A 105 -1.54 -7.18 8.47
CA GLU A 105 -1.92 -8.50 7.98
C GLU A 105 -1.54 -8.66 6.51
N LYS A 106 -1.17 -9.87 6.12
CA LYS A 106 -0.96 -10.22 4.72
C LYS A 106 -2.29 -10.63 4.10
N ILE A 107 -3.01 -9.66 3.55
CA ILE A 107 -4.35 -9.87 2.97
C ILE A 107 -4.25 -10.34 1.52
N ALA A 108 -3.55 -9.63 0.66
CA ALA A 108 -3.38 -10.03 -0.73
C ALA A 108 -2.21 -11.01 -0.87
N ILE A 109 -2.47 -12.17 -1.44
CA ILE A 109 -1.49 -13.23 -1.69
C ILE A 109 -1.37 -13.43 -3.19
N LYS A 110 -0.17 -13.24 -3.73
CA LYS A 110 0.11 -13.51 -5.13
C LYS A 110 0.47 -14.98 -5.30
N ASP A 111 -0.36 -15.74 -6.01
CA ASP A 111 -0.09 -17.16 -6.26
C ASP A 111 0.99 -17.31 -7.33
N ALA A 112 2.16 -17.82 -6.92
CA ALA A 112 3.28 -18.09 -7.82
C ALA A 112 3.00 -19.30 -8.76
N LYS A 113 2.09 -20.18 -8.41
CA LYS A 113 1.80 -21.41 -9.18
C LYS A 113 1.08 -21.12 -10.48
N LEU A 114 0.27 -20.07 -10.55
CA LEU A 114 -0.45 -19.68 -11.77
C LEU A 114 0.45 -19.16 -12.90
N ARG A 115 1.74 -18.92 -12.64
CA ARG A 115 2.70 -18.55 -13.70
C ARG A 115 3.14 -19.73 -14.57
N THR A 116 2.98 -20.97 -14.13
CA THR A 116 3.49 -22.16 -14.81
C THR A 116 2.51 -22.82 -15.76
N PHE A 117 1.23 -22.43 -15.74
CA PHE A 117 0.21 -22.93 -16.65
C PHE A 117 -0.23 -21.82 -17.60
N ILE A 118 0.59 -21.58 -18.62
CA ILE A 118 0.18 -20.75 -19.76
C ILE A 118 -0.73 -21.62 -20.60
N SER A 119 -2.03 -21.49 -20.43
CA SER A 119 -3.02 -21.98 -21.35
C SER A 119 -3.37 -20.91 -22.37
N ASP A 120 -3.74 -21.33 -23.56
CA ASP A 120 -3.95 -20.55 -24.76
C ASP A 120 -4.76 -19.26 -24.61
N GLY A 121 -4.44 -18.31 -25.48
CA GLY A 121 -4.75 -16.88 -25.50
C GLY A 121 -6.20 -16.39 -25.42
N SER A 122 -7.20 -17.17 -25.01
CA SER A 122 -8.60 -16.74 -24.89
C SER A 122 -9.06 -16.38 -23.45
N SER A 123 -8.21 -16.57 -22.43
CA SER A 123 -8.60 -16.40 -21.01
C SER A 123 -7.75 -15.38 -20.23
N ARG A 124 -7.17 -14.39 -20.91
CA ARG A 124 -6.31 -13.39 -20.25
C ARG A 124 -7.02 -12.62 -19.14
N ASN A 125 -8.30 -12.34 -19.30
CA ASN A 125 -9.10 -11.62 -18.27
C ASN A 125 -9.45 -12.51 -17.07
N ASP A 126 -9.67 -13.81 -17.29
CA ASP A 126 -9.89 -14.76 -16.20
C ASP A 126 -8.60 -15.07 -15.45
N LEU A 127 -7.45 -15.11 -16.13
CA LEU A 127 -6.12 -15.29 -15.51
C LEU A 127 -5.75 -14.17 -14.54
N VAL A 128 -6.06 -12.92 -14.87
CA VAL A 128 -5.79 -11.76 -13.97
C VAL A 128 -6.63 -11.85 -12.69
N ALA A 129 -7.85 -12.37 -12.77
CA ALA A 129 -8.72 -12.57 -11.61
C ALA A 129 -8.21 -13.65 -10.64
N HIS A 130 -7.37 -14.58 -11.11
CA HIS A 130 -6.83 -15.68 -10.31
C HIS A 130 -5.38 -15.47 -9.83
N VAL A 131 -4.72 -14.38 -10.21
CA VAL A 131 -3.33 -14.11 -9.79
C VAL A 131 -3.23 -13.79 -8.30
N TYR A 132 -4.29 -13.26 -7.72
CA TYR A 132 -4.33 -12.90 -6.30
C TYR A 132 -5.41 -13.68 -5.57
N ASP A 133 -5.07 -14.13 -4.39
CA ASP A 133 -6.00 -14.68 -3.39
C ASP A 133 -6.01 -13.77 -2.16
N VAL A 134 -6.95 -13.99 -1.24
CA VAL A 134 -7.09 -13.19 -0.02
C VAL A 134 -7.17 -14.06 1.22
N THR A 135 -6.61 -13.54 2.31
CA THR A 135 -6.72 -14.16 3.62
C THR A 135 -8.07 -13.81 4.27
N TYR A 136 -8.95 -14.81 4.36
CA TYR A 136 -10.26 -14.66 4.98
C TYR A 136 -10.20 -14.68 6.52
N GLY A 137 -11.18 -14.04 7.16
CA GLY A 137 -11.40 -14.12 8.61
C GLY A 137 -10.56 -13.17 9.46
N VAL A 138 -9.66 -12.40 8.87
CA VAL A 138 -8.81 -11.42 9.60
C VAL A 138 -9.35 -9.99 9.54
N VAL A 139 -10.15 -9.66 8.53
CA VAL A 139 -10.83 -8.36 8.37
C VAL A 139 -12.29 -8.50 8.79
N LYS A 140 -12.75 -7.59 9.64
CA LYS A 140 -14.13 -7.53 10.10
C LYS A 140 -14.90 -6.48 9.30
N HIS A 141 -16.23 -6.61 9.22
CA HIS A 141 -17.10 -5.62 8.56
C HIS A 141 -17.08 -4.22 9.21
N THR A 142 -16.55 -4.11 10.42
CA THR A 142 -16.33 -2.83 11.11
C THR A 142 -14.98 -2.20 10.84
N ASP A 143 -14.06 -2.93 10.21
CA ASP A 143 -12.68 -2.49 10.00
C ASP A 143 -12.54 -1.62 8.75
N ASN A 144 -11.68 -0.62 8.82
CA ASN A 144 -11.07 -0.02 7.65
C ASN A 144 -9.98 -0.96 7.14
N LEU A 145 -9.90 -1.15 5.84
CA LEU A 145 -8.83 -1.91 5.20
C LEU A 145 -7.95 -0.96 4.38
N VAL A 146 -6.73 -0.73 4.84
CA VAL A 146 -5.73 0.08 4.16
C VAL A 146 -4.81 -0.85 3.37
N ILE A 147 -4.74 -0.65 2.05
CA ILE A 147 -3.89 -1.43 1.15
C ILE A 147 -2.92 -0.48 0.47
N ILE A 148 -1.62 -0.68 0.70
CA ILE A 148 -0.57 0.06 0.01
C ILE A 148 -0.12 -0.70 -1.25
N ASP A 149 -0.02 0.04 -2.36
CA ASP A 149 0.58 -0.42 -3.61
C ASP A 149 1.83 0.41 -3.91
N ASP A 150 2.71 -0.09 -4.75
CA ASP A 150 3.93 0.64 -5.13
C ASP A 150 3.59 1.85 -6.01
N SER A 151 2.70 1.70 -6.96
CA SER A 151 2.30 2.75 -7.90
C SER A 151 0.94 2.46 -8.54
N ILE A 152 0.21 3.51 -8.87
CA ILE A 152 -1.02 3.42 -9.64
C ILE A 152 -0.82 4.16 -10.96
N VAL A 153 -0.67 3.40 -12.05
CA VAL A 153 -0.46 3.95 -13.39
C VAL A 153 -1.78 3.99 -14.16
N ARG A 154 -2.26 2.85 -14.63
CA ARG A 154 -3.52 2.71 -15.40
C ARG A 154 -4.72 2.41 -14.51
N GLY A 155 -4.48 1.84 -13.34
CA GLY A 155 -5.52 1.41 -12.42
C GLY A 155 -6.27 0.15 -12.83
N THR A 156 -5.91 -0.48 -13.95
CA THR A 156 -6.62 -1.67 -14.49
C THR A 156 -6.57 -2.84 -13.53
N THR A 157 -5.36 -3.24 -13.09
CA THR A 157 -5.18 -4.34 -12.12
C THR A 157 -5.93 -4.07 -10.82
N LEU A 158 -5.87 -2.82 -10.36
CA LEU A 158 -6.56 -2.40 -9.14
C LEU A 158 -8.07 -2.56 -9.29
N LYS A 159 -8.67 -2.04 -10.37
CA LYS A 159 -10.11 -2.06 -10.63
C LYS A 159 -10.63 -3.46 -10.92
N GLU A 160 -9.96 -4.20 -11.79
CA GLU A 160 -10.47 -5.47 -12.33
C GLU A 160 -10.21 -6.66 -11.42
N SER A 161 -9.13 -6.59 -10.62
CA SER A 161 -8.72 -7.70 -9.76
C SER A 161 -8.75 -7.32 -8.28
N ILE A 162 -7.88 -6.41 -7.86
CA ILE A 162 -7.59 -6.18 -6.44
C ILE A 162 -8.82 -5.73 -5.65
N ILE A 163 -9.51 -4.67 -6.09
CA ILE A 163 -10.70 -4.16 -5.37
C ILE A 163 -11.78 -5.23 -5.28
N ARG A 164 -12.01 -5.99 -6.35
CA ARG A 164 -13.04 -7.03 -6.36
C ARG A 164 -12.77 -8.16 -5.37
N ILE A 165 -11.51 -8.57 -5.20
CA ILE A 165 -11.19 -9.62 -4.22
C ILE A 165 -11.20 -9.09 -2.80
N LEU A 166 -10.78 -7.84 -2.57
CA LEU A 166 -10.82 -7.20 -1.25
C LEU A 166 -12.25 -6.93 -0.80
N ASP A 167 -13.15 -6.59 -1.71
CA ASP A 167 -14.58 -6.37 -1.43
C ASP A 167 -15.27 -7.62 -0.87
N ARG A 168 -14.80 -8.82 -1.24
CA ARG A 168 -15.30 -10.09 -0.69
C ARG A 168 -15.06 -10.24 0.82
N LEU A 169 -14.13 -9.47 1.38
CA LEU A 169 -13.86 -9.44 2.83
C LEU A 169 -14.88 -8.58 3.58
N ASN A 170 -15.71 -7.83 2.85
CA ASN A 170 -16.75 -6.95 3.38
C ASN A 170 -16.27 -6.00 4.48
N PRO A 171 -15.18 -5.23 4.28
CA PRO A 171 -14.74 -4.24 5.26
C PRO A 171 -15.69 -3.05 5.30
N LYS A 172 -15.61 -2.23 6.35
CA LYS A 172 -16.32 -0.95 6.43
C LYS A 172 -15.99 -0.02 5.26
N ARG A 173 -14.71 0.05 4.88
CA ARG A 173 -14.21 0.72 3.68
C ARG A 173 -12.84 0.19 3.29
N ILE A 174 -12.50 0.33 2.01
CA ILE A 174 -11.18 0.04 1.45
C ILE A 174 -10.52 1.36 1.11
N ILE A 175 -9.28 1.54 1.60
CA ILE A 175 -8.45 2.71 1.34
C ILE A 175 -7.22 2.22 0.59
N VAL A 176 -7.13 2.60 -0.68
CA VAL A 176 -5.99 2.28 -1.53
C VAL A 176 -4.98 3.42 -1.47
N VAL A 177 -3.73 3.06 -1.21
CA VAL A 177 -2.63 4.00 -1.02
C VAL A 177 -1.53 3.68 -2.02
N SER A 178 -1.07 4.67 -2.77
CA SER A 178 0.14 4.54 -3.60
C SER A 178 1.34 5.08 -2.86
N SER A 179 2.41 4.29 -2.74
CA SER A 179 3.68 4.78 -2.16
C SER A 179 4.42 5.70 -3.12
N ALA A 180 4.22 5.52 -4.43
CA ALA A 180 4.75 6.43 -5.42
C ALA A 180 3.97 7.74 -5.48
N PRO A 181 4.61 8.85 -5.82
CA PRO A 181 3.93 10.05 -6.28
C PRO A 181 3.01 9.77 -7.46
N GLN A 182 2.02 10.63 -7.68
CA GLN A 182 1.13 10.53 -8.82
C GLN A 182 1.90 10.51 -10.14
N ILE A 183 1.69 9.48 -10.96
CA ILE A 183 2.31 9.34 -12.28
C ILE A 183 1.58 10.25 -13.27
N ARG A 184 2.25 11.28 -13.75
CA ARG A 184 1.67 12.34 -14.60
C ARG A 184 2.20 12.36 -16.02
N TYR A 185 3.39 11.80 -16.26
CA TYR A 185 4.09 11.88 -17.55
C TYR A 185 4.54 10.49 -18.00
N PRO A 186 4.54 10.23 -19.32
CA PRO A 186 5.15 9.03 -19.87
C PRO A 186 6.60 8.88 -19.42
N ASP A 187 7.05 7.66 -19.27
CA ASP A 187 8.44 7.36 -18.98
C ASP A 187 9.31 7.43 -20.25
N CYS A 188 10.62 7.48 -20.06
CA CYS A 188 11.57 7.49 -21.17
C CYS A 188 11.82 6.09 -21.78
N TYR A 189 11.31 5.04 -21.14
CA TYR A 189 11.50 3.65 -21.58
C TYR A 189 10.37 3.18 -22.50
N GLY A 190 9.19 3.81 -22.45
CA GLY A 190 8.02 3.45 -23.23
C GLY A 190 7.37 2.12 -22.85
N ILE A 191 7.70 1.58 -21.67
CA ILE A 191 7.16 0.33 -21.17
C ILE A 191 5.98 0.66 -20.26
N ASP A 192 4.78 0.22 -20.64
CA ASP A 192 3.52 0.39 -19.88
C ASP A 192 3.08 1.83 -19.59
N MET A 193 3.93 2.82 -19.81
CA MET A 193 3.65 4.25 -19.56
C MET A 193 3.96 5.12 -20.81
N ALA A 194 3.76 4.58 -22.01
CA ALA A 194 4.06 5.27 -23.25
C ALA A 194 3.04 6.38 -23.57
N ASN A 195 1.76 6.18 -23.26
CA ASN A 195 0.68 7.07 -23.65
C ASN A 195 0.06 7.76 -22.42
N LEU A 196 -0.03 9.08 -22.47
CA LEU A 196 -0.63 9.90 -21.40
C LEU A 196 -2.11 9.53 -21.15
N GLU A 197 -2.84 9.21 -22.20
CA GLU A 197 -4.26 8.84 -22.16
C GLU A 197 -4.53 7.57 -21.37
N ASP A 198 -3.52 6.71 -21.16
CA ASP A 198 -3.65 5.49 -20.38
C ASP A 198 -3.61 5.75 -18.86
N PHE A 199 -3.10 6.89 -18.42
CA PHE A 199 -2.90 7.18 -17.01
C PHE A 199 -4.22 7.47 -16.29
N ILE A 200 -4.41 6.80 -15.14
CA ILE A 200 -5.59 7.04 -14.30
C ILE A 200 -5.66 8.50 -13.81
N ALA A 201 -4.49 9.09 -13.50
CA ALA A 201 -4.40 10.48 -13.08
C ALA A 201 -4.88 11.45 -14.16
N PHE A 202 -4.54 11.21 -15.43
CA PHE A 202 -5.00 12.00 -16.56
C PHE A 202 -6.51 11.84 -16.78
N LYS A 203 -6.99 10.59 -16.77
CA LYS A 203 -8.44 10.30 -16.89
C LYS A 203 -9.26 10.94 -15.77
N ALA A 204 -8.76 10.90 -14.54
CA ALA A 204 -9.42 11.53 -13.41
C ALA A 204 -9.51 13.06 -13.58
N THR A 205 -8.44 13.69 -14.06
CA THR A 205 -8.42 15.14 -14.30
C THR A 205 -9.41 15.59 -15.38
N LEU A 206 -9.65 14.76 -16.40
CA LEU A 206 -10.64 15.07 -17.46
C LEU A 206 -12.09 14.90 -17.00
N ASN A 207 -12.34 14.15 -15.92
CA ASN A 207 -13.67 13.86 -15.39
C ASN A 207 -14.04 14.71 -14.15
N LEU A 208 -13.17 15.61 -13.73
CA LEU A 208 -13.40 16.59 -12.67
C LEU A 208 -13.88 17.92 -13.25
#